data_2fcb5644cc457678c126d7cdebd4e842
#
_entry.id   2fcb5644cc457678c126d7cdebd4e842
#
_cell.length_a   1.000
_cell.length_b   1.000
_cell.length_c   1.000
_cell.angle_alpha   90.00
_cell.angle_beta   90.00
_cell.angle_gamma   90.00
#
_symmetry.space_group_name_H-M   'P 1'
#
loop_
_entity.id
_entity.type
_entity.pdbx_description
1 polymer ?
#
loop_
_entity_poly.entity_id
_entity_poly.type
_entity_poly.pdbx_seq_one_letter_code
_entity_poly.pdbx_strand_id
1 'polypeptide(L)'
;IKKNYKAKLDANFIYLPAPLDSKKFEKIDNIEKKKNQIIYIGRDSYEKGIDILKNFESKINGEIIYCTDSPWEKTMSILKASKLLIVPSRMESIPQVIKEAFYLKIPVIATNVGGISEIVENGTTGILIPPENPEKMIDAINNLLDDDLLIDQLTKNAFEFITKNFTWDVLL
;
A
#
# COMPACT_ATOMS: atom_id res chain seq x y z
N ILE A 1 -14.70 8.53 -7.37
CA ILE A 1 -13.80 8.34 -8.55
C ILE A 1 -14.51 8.75 -9.86
N LYS A 2 -15.79 8.46 -10.06
CA LYS A 2 -16.51 8.77 -11.32
C LYS A 2 -16.84 10.26 -11.58
N LYS A 3 -16.69 11.17 -10.61
CA LYS A 3 -17.24 12.54 -10.72
C LYS A 3 -16.35 13.59 -11.40
N ASN A 4 -15.04 13.42 -11.43
CA ASN A 4 -14.14 14.51 -11.82
C ASN A 4 -13.61 14.50 -13.26
N TYR A 5 -13.76 13.40 -14.00
CA TYR A 5 -13.23 13.29 -15.37
C TYR A 5 -14.26 13.52 -16.48
N LYS A 6 -15.54 13.61 -16.14
CA LYS A 6 -16.63 13.81 -17.13
C LYS A 6 -16.75 15.22 -17.72
N ALA A 7 -16.01 16.19 -17.23
CA ALA A 7 -16.38 17.60 -17.43
C ALA A 7 -15.75 18.29 -18.64
N LYS A 8 -14.90 17.66 -19.46
CA LYS A 8 -14.17 18.42 -20.53
C LYS A 8 -13.98 17.77 -21.89
N LEU A 9 -14.50 16.58 -22.18
CA LEU A 9 -14.33 15.95 -23.48
C LEU A 9 -15.62 15.28 -23.95
N ASP A 10 -16.11 15.62 -25.14
CA ASP A 10 -17.23 14.98 -25.88
C ASP A 10 -16.91 13.52 -26.30
N ALA A 11 -16.24 12.78 -25.45
CA ALA A 11 -15.92 11.39 -25.68
C ALA A 11 -16.40 10.54 -24.50
N ASN A 12 -16.92 9.35 -24.79
CA ASN A 12 -17.26 8.37 -23.78
C ASN A 12 -15.97 7.80 -23.17
N PHE A 13 -15.43 8.47 -22.15
CA PHE A 13 -14.31 7.93 -21.37
C PHE A 13 -14.82 6.90 -20.36
N ILE A 14 -14.37 5.67 -20.52
CA ILE A 14 -14.46 4.65 -19.50
C ILE A 14 -13.17 4.73 -18.69
N TYR A 15 -13.24 5.20 -17.44
CA TYR A 15 -12.14 5.05 -16.50
C TYR A 15 -12.05 3.58 -16.09
N LEU A 16 -11.04 2.91 -16.57
CA LEU A 16 -10.75 1.53 -16.19
C LEU A 16 -9.49 1.55 -15.30
N PRO A 17 -9.64 1.49 -13.97
CA PRO A 17 -8.47 1.38 -13.09
C PRO A 17 -7.78 0.05 -13.39
N ALA A 18 -6.43 0.04 -13.38
CA ALA A 18 -5.68 -1.19 -13.58
C ALA A 18 -6.14 -2.26 -12.56
N PRO A 19 -6.73 -3.37 -13.02
CA PRO A 19 -7.29 -4.38 -12.10
C PRO A 19 -6.20 -5.17 -11.39
N LEU A 20 -6.58 -5.78 -10.27
CA LEU A 20 -5.79 -6.76 -9.58
C LEU A 20 -6.07 -8.15 -10.17
N ASP A 21 -5.02 -8.86 -10.57
CA ASP A 21 -5.12 -10.26 -10.96
C ASP A 21 -4.99 -11.16 -9.72
N SER A 22 -6.14 -11.53 -9.16
CA SER A 22 -6.21 -12.33 -7.94
C SER A 22 -5.59 -13.73 -8.10
N LYS A 23 -5.63 -14.32 -9.31
CA LYS A 23 -5.09 -15.66 -9.59
C LYS A 23 -3.57 -15.73 -9.44
N LYS A 24 -2.86 -14.63 -9.62
CA LYS A 24 -1.41 -14.59 -9.40
C LYS A 24 -1.02 -14.88 -7.96
N PHE A 25 -1.88 -14.53 -7.00
CA PHE A 25 -1.59 -14.71 -5.57
C PHE A 25 -1.71 -16.16 -5.09
N GLU A 26 -2.34 -17.05 -5.87
CA GLU A 26 -2.42 -18.49 -5.55
C GLU A 26 -1.04 -19.18 -5.59
N LYS A 27 -0.08 -18.59 -6.29
CA LYS A 27 1.28 -19.11 -6.48
C LYS A 27 2.30 -18.54 -5.51
N ILE A 28 1.87 -17.71 -4.57
CA ILE A 28 2.78 -17.04 -3.64
C ILE A 28 3.10 -17.99 -2.48
N ASP A 29 4.38 -18.19 -2.23
CA ASP A 29 4.87 -19.00 -1.12
C ASP A 29 4.44 -18.41 0.23
N ASN A 30 4.10 -19.32 1.16
CA ASN A 30 3.92 -18.94 2.55
C ASN A 30 5.28 -19.02 3.24
N ILE A 31 5.80 -17.84 3.58
CA ILE A 31 6.99 -17.75 4.44
C ILE A 31 6.57 -17.37 5.85
N GLU A 32 7.40 -17.70 6.83
CA GLU A 32 7.13 -17.41 8.23
C GLU A 32 6.99 -15.90 8.47
N LYS A 33 5.93 -15.49 9.17
CA LYS A 33 5.74 -14.09 9.57
C LYS A 33 6.80 -13.70 10.59
N LYS A 34 7.51 -12.61 10.31
CA LYS A 34 8.47 -12.03 11.23
C LYS A 34 7.83 -10.93 12.07
N LYS A 35 8.07 -10.99 13.36
CA LYS A 35 7.57 -9.95 14.28
C LYS A 35 8.13 -8.57 13.86
N ASN A 36 7.23 -7.60 13.73
CA ASN A 36 7.57 -6.20 13.42
C ASN A 36 8.37 -6.01 12.11
N GLN A 37 8.27 -6.96 11.16
CA GLN A 37 8.82 -6.75 9.83
C GLN A 37 7.95 -5.76 9.05
N ILE A 38 8.58 -4.74 8.54
CA ILE A 38 7.98 -3.70 7.71
C ILE A 38 8.53 -3.85 6.30
N ILE A 39 7.72 -3.65 5.28
CA ILE A 39 8.20 -3.73 3.91
C ILE A 39 8.02 -2.41 3.17
N TYR A 40 9.04 -2.04 2.42
CA TYR A 40 9.00 -1.04 1.37
C TYR A 40 9.12 -1.74 0.02
N ILE A 41 8.26 -1.39 -0.94
CA ILE A 41 8.30 -1.92 -2.31
C ILE A 41 8.26 -0.76 -3.29
N GLY A 42 9.31 -0.61 -4.08
CA GLY A 42 9.41 0.45 -5.06
C GLY A 42 10.84 0.67 -5.52
N ARG A 43 11.01 1.42 -6.62
CA ARG A 43 12.33 1.79 -7.11
C ARG A 43 13.08 2.63 -6.08
N ASP A 44 14.41 2.52 -6.08
CA ASP A 44 15.26 3.45 -5.34
C ASP A 44 15.33 4.77 -6.12
N SER A 45 14.36 5.65 -5.87
CA SER A 45 14.27 6.96 -6.54
C SER A 45 13.68 8.01 -5.61
N TYR A 46 13.97 9.27 -5.89
CA TYR A 46 13.50 10.42 -5.12
C TYR A 46 11.96 10.46 -5.02
N GLU A 47 11.26 10.17 -6.12
CA GLU A 47 9.80 10.19 -6.18
C GLU A 47 9.17 9.15 -5.24
N LYS A 48 9.87 8.03 -5.01
CA LYS A 48 9.40 6.95 -4.14
C LYS A 48 9.74 7.14 -2.67
N GLY A 49 10.56 8.13 -2.32
CA GLY A 49 10.81 8.55 -0.95
C GLY A 49 11.58 7.55 -0.09
N ILE A 50 12.33 6.62 -0.68
CA ILE A 50 13.13 5.65 0.07
C ILE A 50 14.17 6.31 0.97
N ASP A 51 14.69 7.46 0.57
CA ASP A 51 15.62 8.28 1.33
C ASP A 51 14.99 8.75 2.66
N ILE A 52 13.69 9.05 2.67
CA ILE A 52 12.95 9.42 3.88
C ILE A 52 13.02 8.28 4.90
N LEU A 53 12.76 7.05 4.47
CA LEU A 53 12.81 5.87 5.35
C LEU A 53 14.20 5.63 5.90
N LYS A 54 15.23 5.65 5.04
CA LYS A 54 16.63 5.44 5.43
C LYS A 54 17.10 6.43 6.50
N ASN A 55 16.56 7.66 6.49
CA ASN A 55 16.93 8.70 7.45
C ASN A 55 16.37 8.49 8.86
N PHE A 56 15.31 7.70 9.01
CA PHE A 56 14.68 7.50 10.32
C PHE A 56 14.49 6.03 10.72
N GLU A 57 14.95 5.06 9.95
CA GLU A 57 14.70 3.64 10.25
C GLU A 57 15.17 3.21 11.66
N SER A 58 16.19 3.89 12.22
CA SER A 58 16.64 3.65 13.59
C SER A 58 15.66 4.11 14.68
N LYS A 59 14.62 4.86 14.32
CA LYS A 59 13.61 5.42 15.25
C LYS A 59 12.32 4.62 15.30
N ILE A 60 12.22 3.55 14.53
CA ILE A 60 11.03 2.69 14.49
C ILE A 60 11.25 1.39 15.26
N ASN A 61 10.17 0.84 15.82
CA ASN A 61 10.18 -0.40 16.60
C ASN A 61 10.08 -1.67 15.71
N GLY A 62 10.73 -1.64 14.54
CA GLY A 62 10.67 -2.71 13.55
C GLY A 62 11.87 -2.74 12.62
N GLU A 63 11.92 -3.73 11.75
CA GLU A 63 12.91 -3.90 10.71
C GLU A 63 12.31 -3.61 9.34
N ILE A 64 12.89 -2.69 8.56
CA ILE A 64 12.44 -2.41 7.19
C ILE A 64 13.17 -3.31 6.20
N ILE A 65 12.41 -4.07 5.42
CA ILE A 65 12.90 -4.80 4.25
C ILE A 65 12.64 -3.96 3.00
N TYR A 66 13.71 -3.67 2.26
CA TYR A 66 13.64 -2.89 1.03
C TYR A 66 13.59 -3.82 -0.19
N CYS A 67 12.48 -3.83 -0.91
CA CYS A 67 12.31 -4.55 -2.18
C CYS A 67 12.36 -3.55 -3.34
N THR A 68 13.56 -3.28 -3.87
CA THR A 68 13.79 -2.26 -4.92
C THR A 68 13.92 -2.86 -6.31
N ASP A 69 14.43 -4.10 -6.40
CA ASP A 69 14.64 -4.82 -7.66
C ASP A 69 14.55 -6.34 -7.40
N SER A 70 13.36 -6.80 -7.12
CA SER A 70 13.10 -8.20 -6.79
C SER A 70 11.97 -8.75 -7.66
N PRO A 71 12.01 -10.05 -8.04
CA PRO A 71 10.90 -10.70 -8.73
C PRO A 71 9.60 -10.54 -7.95
N TRP A 72 8.49 -10.40 -8.69
CA TRP A 72 7.18 -10.11 -8.10
C TRP A 72 6.76 -11.19 -7.08
N GLU A 73 6.90 -12.47 -7.41
CA GLU A 73 6.52 -13.60 -6.54
C GLU A 73 7.27 -13.55 -5.21
N LYS A 74 8.58 -13.33 -5.25
CA LYS A 74 9.42 -13.19 -4.05
C LYS A 74 9.00 -11.98 -3.22
N THR A 75 8.76 -10.84 -3.88
CA THR A 75 8.32 -9.61 -3.22
C THR A 75 6.98 -9.79 -2.52
N MET A 76 6.01 -10.45 -3.19
CA MET A 76 4.69 -10.71 -2.61
C MET A 76 4.76 -11.72 -1.45
N SER A 77 5.64 -12.70 -1.49
CA SER A 77 5.88 -13.61 -0.37
C SER A 77 6.40 -12.85 0.86
N ILE A 78 7.36 -11.93 0.66
CA ILE A 78 7.87 -11.06 1.74
C ILE A 78 6.76 -10.12 2.25
N LEU A 79 5.97 -9.51 1.34
CA LEU A 79 4.84 -8.66 1.72
C LEU A 79 3.84 -9.42 2.59
N LYS A 80 3.47 -10.64 2.19
CA LYS A 80 2.55 -11.51 2.94
C LYS A 80 3.06 -11.86 4.34
N ALA A 81 4.39 -11.94 4.51
CA ALA A 81 5.04 -12.22 5.78
C ALA A 81 5.30 -10.97 6.63
N SER A 82 5.11 -9.78 6.07
CA SER A 82 5.35 -8.51 6.77
C SER A 82 4.16 -8.08 7.63
N LYS A 83 4.43 -7.30 8.66
CA LYS A 83 3.41 -6.74 9.56
C LYS A 83 2.71 -5.54 8.91
N LEU A 84 3.43 -4.72 8.12
CA LEU A 84 2.85 -3.59 7.38
C LEU A 84 3.67 -3.20 6.14
N LEU A 85 3.01 -2.54 5.18
CA LEU A 85 3.61 -1.90 4.02
C LEU A 85 3.73 -0.39 4.24
N ILE A 86 4.89 0.19 3.92
CA ILE A 86 5.10 1.64 3.89
C ILE A 86 5.25 2.13 2.46
N VAL A 87 4.54 3.23 2.12
CA VAL A 87 4.60 3.91 0.83
C VAL A 87 4.88 5.41 1.07
N PRO A 88 6.15 5.81 1.19
CA PRO A 88 6.56 7.18 1.57
C PRO A 88 6.68 8.13 0.36
N SER A 89 5.98 7.83 -0.72
CA SER A 89 6.15 8.48 -2.02
C SER A 89 5.89 9.98 -1.97
N ARG A 90 6.68 10.74 -2.75
CA ARG A 90 6.45 12.16 -3.05
C ARG A 90 5.51 12.36 -4.23
N MET A 91 5.50 11.38 -5.15
CA MET A 91 4.65 11.40 -6.34
C MET A 91 4.15 9.99 -6.66
N GLU A 92 2.85 9.86 -6.88
CA GLU A 92 2.20 8.62 -7.30
C GLU A 92 0.98 8.89 -8.19
N SER A 93 0.72 7.94 -9.10
CA SER A 93 -0.61 7.84 -9.70
C SER A 93 -1.53 7.00 -8.79
N ILE A 94 -1.69 5.73 -9.08
CA ILE A 94 -2.35 4.75 -8.20
C ILE A 94 -1.38 3.56 -8.04
N PRO A 95 -0.71 3.42 -6.90
CA PRO A 95 0.30 2.38 -6.71
C PRO A 95 -0.34 0.98 -6.71
N GLN A 96 0.14 0.09 -7.57
CA GLN A 96 -0.33 -1.31 -7.59
C GLN A 96 -0.04 -2.02 -6.27
N VAL A 97 1.10 -1.73 -5.66
CA VAL A 97 1.53 -2.37 -4.41
C VAL A 97 0.53 -2.16 -3.25
N ILE A 98 -0.20 -1.04 -3.22
CA ILE A 98 -1.24 -0.81 -2.21
C ILE A 98 -2.41 -1.77 -2.45
N LYS A 99 -2.82 -1.98 -3.70
CA LYS A 99 -3.89 -2.94 -4.04
C LYS A 99 -3.47 -4.37 -3.71
N GLU A 100 -2.21 -4.71 -3.96
CA GLU A 100 -1.61 -6.01 -3.63
C GLU A 100 -1.59 -6.23 -2.10
N ALA A 101 -1.18 -5.22 -1.33
CA ALA A 101 -1.20 -5.27 0.14
C ALA A 101 -2.63 -5.43 0.68
N PHE A 102 -3.60 -4.69 0.16
CA PHE A 102 -5.01 -4.81 0.54
C PHE A 102 -5.55 -6.22 0.30
N TYR A 103 -5.22 -6.81 -0.86
CA TYR A 103 -5.62 -8.18 -1.18
C TYR A 103 -4.98 -9.23 -0.27
N LEU A 104 -3.71 -9.03 0.10
CA LEU A 104 -2.98 -9.88 1.05
C LEU A 104 -3.32 -9.60 2.52
N LYS A 105 -4.22 -8.66 2.80
CA LYS A 105 -4.60 -8.21 4.15
C LYS A 105 -3.39 -7.72 4.95
N ILE A 106 -2.54 -6.93 4.30
CA ILE A 106 -1.42 -6.24 4.93
C ILE A 106 -1.79 -4.77 5.07
N PRO A 107 -1.73 -4.20 6.28
CA PRO A 107 -2.06 -2.80 6.50
C PRO A 107 -1.05 -1.88 5.80
N VAL A 108 -1.53 -0.72 5.36
CA VAL A 108 -0.74 0.25 4.59
C VAL A 108 -0.66 1.57 5.34
N ILE A 109 0.56 2.09 5.45
CA ILE A 109 0.83 3.49 5.79
C ILE A 109 1.39 4.16 4.54
N ALA A 110 0.75 5.21 4.06
CA ALA A 110 1.15 5.90 2.84
C ALA A 110 1.11 7.42 2.99
N THR A 111 1.89 8.12 2.19
CA THR A 111 1.78 9.57 2.04
C THR A 111 0.54 9.92 1.23
N ASN A 112 -0.12 11.02 1.59
CA ASN A 112 -1.29 11.53 0.90
C ASN A 112 -0.87 12.35 -0.33
N VAL A 113 -0.45 11.65 -1.40
CA VAL A 113 -0.02 12.27 -2.67
C VAL A 113 -0.69 11.60 -3.87
N GLY A 114 -0.94 12.38 -4.92
CA GLY A 114 -1.50 11.90 -6.19
C GLY A 114 -2.78 11.09 -6.00
N GLY A 115 -2.85 9.91 -6.63
CA GLY A 115 -4.02 9.03 -6.56
C GLY A 115 -4.06 8.08 -5.36
N ILE A 116 -3.15 8.20 -4.39
CA ILE A 116 -3.16 7.32 -3.20
C ILE A 116 -4.47 7.50 -2.42
N SER A 117 -4.94 8.73 -2.22
CA SER A 117 -6.21 9.01 -1.53
C SER A 117 -7.47 8.54 -2.28
N GLU A 118 -7.33 8.09 -3.53
CA GLU A 118 -8.43 7.47 -4.27
C GLU A 118 -8.65 6.00 -3.88
N ILE A 119 -7.63 5.35 -3.33
CA ILE A 119 -7.68 3.94 -2.92
C ILE A 119 -7.46 3.72 -1.43
N VAL A 120 -6.86 4.67 -0.73
CA VAL A 120 -6.66 4.63 0.73
C VAL A 120 -7.56 5.65 1.39
N GLU A 121 -8.51 5.20 2.20
CA GLU A 121 -9.32 6.04 3.07
C GLU A 121 -8.69 6.03 4.47
N ASN A 122 -8.26 7.23 4.91
CA ASN A 122 -7.52 7.38 6.16
C ASN A 122 -8.33 6.88 7.38
N GLY A 123 -7.73 5.99 8.17
CA GLY A 123 -8.34 5.37 9.35
C GLY A 123 -9.39 4.30 9.03
N THR A 124 -9.70 4.04 7.75
CA THR A 124 -10.69 3.05 7.32
C THR A 124 -10.04 1.88 6.58
N THR A 125 -9.27 2.15 5.53
CA THR A 125 -8.59 1.10 4.73
C THR A 125 -7.07 1.16 4.83
N GLY A 126 -6.53 2.21 5.45
CA GLY A 126 -5.11 2.41 5.68
C GLY A 126 -4.88 3.72 6.42
N ILE A 127 -3.62 4.09 6.60
CA ILE A 127 -3.24 5.34 7.26
C ILE A 127 -2.59 6.26 6.23
N LEU A 128 -3.12 7.48 6.10
CA LEU A 128 -2.54 8.53 5.27
C LEU A 128 -1.83 9.57 6.14
N ILE A 129 -0.61 9.89 5.74
CA ILE A 129 0.17 10.96 6.37
C ILE A 129 0.51 12.05 5.36
N PRO A 130 0.72 13.31 5.79
CA PRO A 130 1.25 14.35 4.91
C PRO A 130 2.60 13.93 4.32
N PRO A 131 2.89 14.26 3.04
CA PRO A 131 4.22 14.05 2.47
C PRO A 131 5.27 14.86 3.25
N GLU A 132 6.52 14.43 3.13
CA GLU A 132 7.67 15.09 3.79
C GLU A 132 7.51 15.28 5.32
N ASN A 133 6.80 14.36 5.98
CA ASN A 133 6.61 14.42 7.43
C ASN A 133 7.10 13.11 8.09
N PRO A 134 8.42 12.97 8.31
CA PRO A 134 9.00 11.77 8.89
C PRO A 134 8.52 11.51 10.32
N GLU A 135 8.26 12.54 11.11
CA GLU A 135 7.78 12.37 12.50
C GLU A 135 6.42 11.68 12.54
N LYS A 136 5.45 12.17 11.75
CA LYS A 136 4.14 11.51 11.65
C LYS A 136 4.23 10.10 11.09
N MET A 137 5.19 9.83 10.21
CA MET A 137 5.40 8.48 9.69
C MET A 137 5.93 7.55 10.77
N ILE A 138 6.91 7.98 11.54
CA ILE A 138 7.45 7.22 12.68
C ILE A 138 6.34 6.90 13.69
N ASP A 139 5.55 7.90 14.08
CA ASP A 139 4.45 7.75 15.02
C ASP A 139 3.40 6.76 14.50
N ALA A 140 3.00 6.90 13.23
CA ALA A 140 2.03 6.01 12.60
C ALA A 140 2.53 4.55 12.56
N ILE A 141 3.82 4.35 12.23
CA ILE A 141 4.44 3.02 12.21
C ILE A 141 4.44 2.41 13.61
N ASN A 142 5.01 3.11 14.59
CA ASN A 142 5.17 2.59 15.94
C ASN A 142 3.81 2.28 16.60
N ASN A 143 2.83 3.17 16.43
CA ASN A 143 1.48 2.95 16.94
C ASN A 143 0.80 1.75 16.29
N LEU A 144 0.92 1.61 14.95
CA LEU A 144 0.27 0.52 14.24
C LEU A 144 0.92 -0.84 14.53
N LEU A 145 2.24 -0.88 14.75
CA LEU A 145 2.94 -2.12 15.10
C LEU A 145 2.43 -2.76 16.40
N ASP A 146 1.91 -1.94 17.33
CA ASP A 146 1.44 -2.37 18.63
C ASP A 146 -0.11 -2.48 18.74
N ASP A 147 -0.84 -2.18 17.64
CA ASP A 147 -2.32 -2.18 17.62
C ASP A 147 -2.87 -3.24 16.66
N ASP A 148 -2.92 -4.50 17.12
CA ASP A 148 -3.45 -5.61 16.33
C ASP A 148 -4.96 -5.44 16.03
N LEU A 149 -5.73 -4.78 16.90
CA LEU A 149 -7.16 -4.54 16.66
C LEU A 149 -7.37 -3.56 15.50
N LEU A 150 -6.59 -2.49 15.45
CA LEU A 150 -6.63 -1.54 14.34
C LEU A 150 -6.14 -2.20 13.04
N ILE A 151 -5.10 -3.02 13.10
CA ILE A 151 -4.62 -3.80 11.94
C ILE A 151 -5.75 -4.66 11.37
N ASP A 152 -6.43 -5.42 12.20
CA ASP A 152 -7.53 -6.30 11.77
C ASP A 152 -8.68 -5.51 11.14
N GLN A 153 -9.03 -4.36 11.72
CA GLN A 153 -10.07 -3.48 11.18
C GLN A 153 -9.68 -2.90 9.82
N LEU A 154 -8.49 -2.30 9.72
CA LEU A 154 -8.00 -1.70 8.47
C LEU A 154 -7.90 -2.74 7.35
N THR A 155 -7.32 -3.90 7.65
CA THR A 155 -7.09 -4.94 6.63
C THR A 155 -8.38 -5.61 6.17
N LYS A 156 -9.36 -5.78 7.04
CA LYS A 156 -10.70 -6.26 6.66
C LYS A 156 -11.38 -5.30 5.69
N ASN A 157 -11.43 -4.02 6.06
CA ASN A 157 -12.04 -2.98 5.22
C ASN A 157 -11.32 -2.83 3.87
N ALA A 158 -9.98 -2.85 3.89
CA ALA A 158 -9.15 -2.76 2.71
C ALA A 158 -9.38 -3.93 1.75
N PHE A 159 -9.46 -5.16 2.27
CA PHE A 159 -9.72 -6.35 1.48
C PHE A 159 -11.12 -6.31 0.85
N GLU A 160 -12.14 -5.92 1.61
CA GLU A 160 -13.49 -5.75 1.08
C GLU A 160 -13.56 -4.68 -0.01
N PHE A 161 -12.86 -3.56 0.20
CA PHE A 161 -12.79 -2.47 -0.78
C PHE A 161 -12.13 -2.92 -2.08
N ILE A 162 -10.96 -3.59 -2.01
CA ILE A 162 -10.21 -3.97 -3.22
C ILE A 162 -10.93 -5.05 -4.02
N THR A 163 -11.54 -6.03 -3.35
CA THR A 163 -12.27 -7.13 -4.01
C THR A 163 -13.56 -6.66 -4.68
N LYS A 164 -14.22 -5.65 -4.12
CA LYS A 164 -15.45 -5.08 -4.69
C LYS A 164 -15.21 -4.09 -5.83
N ASN A 165 -14.01 -3.52 -5.96
CA ASN A 165 -13.80 -2.39 -6.88
C ASN A 165 -12.68 -2.59 -7.90
N PHE A 166 -11.73 -3.52 -7.68
CA PHE A 166 -10.50 -3.56 -8.45
C PHE A 166 -10.08 -4.96 -8.93
N THR A 167 -10.90 -5.98 -8.81
CA THR A 167 -10.63 -7.31 -9.39
C THR A 167 -11.18 -7.41 -10.82
N TRP A 168 -10.60 -8.32 -11.62
CA TRP A 168 -11.09 -8.57 -12.98
C TRP A 168 -12.56 -8.95 -13.02
N ASP A 169 -13.02 -9.75 -12.06
CA ASP A 169 -14.41 -10.25 -12.01
C ASP A 169 -15.45 -9.13 -11.79
N VAL A 170 -15.00 -7.97 -11.32
CA VAL A 170 -15.86 -6.80 -11.06
C VAL A 170 -15.77 -5.76 -12.16
N LEU A 171 -14.66 -5.72 -12.90
CA LEU A 171 -14.38 -4.69 -13.92
C LEU A 171 -14.77 -5.15 -15.34
N LEU A 172 -15.01 -6.43 -15.57
CA LEU A 172 -15.49 -7.02 -16.81
C LEU A 172 -16.96 -7.41 -16.72
#